data_10661e6459951e3b45342c75d9d325cb
#
_entry.id   10661e6459951e3b45342c75d9d325cb
#
_cell.length_a   1.000
_cell.length_b   1.000
_cell.length_c   1.000
_cell.angle_alpha   90.00
_cell.angle_beta   90.00
_cell.angle_gamma   90.00
#
_symmetry.space_group_name_H-M   'P 1'
#
loop_
_entity.id
_entity.type
_entity.pdbx_description
1 polymer ?
#
loop_
_entity_poly.entity_id
_entity_poly.type
_entity_poly.pdbx_seq_one_letter_code
_entity_poly.pdbx_strand_id
1 'polypeptide(L)'
;MKKLLFAAYSLDVGGIETALITLLKELCNKYEITLALEKKQGIFLSELPENIKIITYTPSNNKIALIRKCINLCKQIKFRIAYKNKFDFSACYATYSYPASFMAQVASKNRAIWVHNNYMNFYDNDIHKYRDFFKKLDIYNYKNIVFVSDMDKIVF
;
A
#
# COMPACT_ATOMS: atom_id res chain seq x y z
N MET A 1 19.89 5.49 -10.23
CA MET A 1 18.83 6.14 -9.42
C MET A 1 18.35 5.15 -8.38
N LYS A 2 17.91 5.62 -7.19
CA LYS A 2 17.27 4.74 -6.19
C LYS A 2 15.91 4.29 -6.69
N LYS A 3 15.55 3.03 -6.36
CA LYS A 3 14.29 2.40 -6.76
C LYS A 3 13.28 2.49 -5.62
N LEU A 4 12.13 3.12 -5.87
CA LEU A 4 11.07 3.27 -4.89
C LEU A 4 9.82 2.50 -5.34
N LEU A 5 9.11 1.88 -4.38
CA LEU A 5 7.80 1.29 -4.64
C LEU A 5 6.75 1.97 -3.77
N PHE A 6 5.68 2.47 -4.39
CA PHE A 6 4.48 2.92 -3.70
C PHE A 6 3.35 1.92 -3.94
N ALA A 7 2.72 1.47 -2.87
CA ALA A 7 1.62 0.52 -2.94
C ALA A 7 0.31 1.20 -2.56
N ALA A 8 -0.71 1.09 -3.41
CA ALA A 8 -2.03 1.67 -3.22
C ALA A 8 -3.14 0.69 -3.65
N TYR A 9 -4.39 1.03 -3.34
CA TYR A 9 -5.53 0.21 -3.73
C TYR A 9 -5.87 0.40 -5.21
N SER A 10 -6.20 1.61 -5.61
CA SER A 10 -6.54 2.04 -6.95
C SER A 10 -6.16 3.51 -7.13
N LEU A 11 -6.52 4.11 -8.26
CA LEU A 11 -6.37 5.54 -8.53
C LEU A 11 -7.74 6.18 -8.87
N ASP A 12 -8.77 5.81 -8.12
CA ASP A 12 -10.09 6.40 -8.21
C ASP A 12 -10.11 7.84 -7.66
N VAL A 13 -11.26 8.50 -7.64
CA VAL A 13 -11.39 9.86 -7.10
C VAL A 13 -11.29 9.85 -5.58
N GLY A 14 -10.29 10.53 -5.04
CA GLY A 14 -10.12 10.67 -3.58
C GLY A 14 -8.92 11.53 -3.20
N GLY A 15 -8.95 12.06 -1.97
CA GLY A 15 -7.87 12.90 -1.46
C GLY A 15 -6.55 12.14 -1.29
N ILE A 16 -6.61 10.86 -0.95
CA ILE A 16 -5.44 9.98 -0.81
C ILE A 16 -4.78 9.79 -2.17
N GLU A 17 -5.57 9.51 -3.20
CA GLU A 17 -5.13 9.29 -4.57
C GLU A 17 -4.54 10.56 -5.18
N THR A 18 -5.19 11.71 -4.97
CA THR A 18 -4.67 13.03 -5.40
C THR A 18 -3.33 13.35 -4.75
N ALA A 19 -3.19 13.13 -3.44
CA ALA A 19 -1.94 13.35 -2.73
C ALA A 19 -0.84 12.39 -3.23
N LEU A 20 -1.18 11.12 -3.50
CA LEU A 20 -0.25 10.15 -4.07
C LEU A 20 0.24 10.59 -5.46
N ILE A 21 -0.66 10.96 -6.36
CA ILE A 21 -0.29 11.40 -7.71
C ILE A 21 0.63 12.63 -7.67
N THR A 22 0.31 13.60 -6.82
CA THR A 22 1.16 14.80 -6.63
C THR A 22 2.55 14.40 -6.17
N LEU A 23 2.65 13.53 -5.17
CA LEU A 23 3.93 13.04 -4.67
C LEU A 23 4.72 12.29 -5.75
N LEU A 24 4.06 11.44 -6.53
CA LEU A 24 4.71 10.68 -7.60
C LEU A 24 5.23 11.59 -8.72
N LYS A 25 4.47 12.64 -9.10
CA LYS A 25 4.90 13.64 -10.08
C LYS A 25 6.17 14.38 -9.63
N GLU A 26 6.28 14.72 -8.34
CA GLU A 26 7.46 15.39 -7.78
C GLU A 26 8.71 14.48 -7.71
N LEU A 27 8.51 13.19 -7.51
CA LEU A 27 9.59 12.24 -7.30
C LEU A 27 10.09 11.56 -8.58
N CYS A 28 9.27 11.47 -9.63
CA CYS A 28 9.54 10.65 -10.82
C CYS A 28 10.78 11.06 -11.63
N ASN A 29 11.22 12.31 -11.50
CA ASN A 29 12.45 12.78 -12.13
C ASN A 29 13.72 12.50 -11.32
N LYS A 30 13.58 12.16 -10.03
CA LYS A 30 14.70 11.94 -9.09
C LYS A 30 14.92 10.46 -8.79
N TYR A 31 13.88 9.63 -8.94
CA TYR A 31 13.86 8.23 -8.55
C TYR A 31 13.23 7.35 -9.63
N GLU A 32 13.65 6.08 -9.71
CA GLU A 32 12.96 5.05 -10.48
C GLU A 32 11.75 4.56 -9.67
N ILE A 33 10.55 4.95 -10.10
CA ILE A 33 9.32 4.68 -9.34
C ILE A 33 8.54 3.52 -9.94
N THR A 34 8.12 2.60 -9.07
CA THR A 34 7.13 1.59 -9.37
C THR A 34 5.90 1.82 -8.52
N LEU A 35 4.74 1.97 -9.15
CA LEU A 35 3.44 2.02 -8.49
C LEU A 35 2.81 0.63 -8.52
N ALA A 36 2.59 0.06 -7.34
CA ALA A 36 1.95 -1.24 -7.17
C ALA A 36 0.49 -1.04 -6.75
N LEU A 37 -0.44 -1.46 -7.60
CA LEU A 37 -1.88 -1.30 -7.37
C LEU A 37 -2.54 -2.64 -7.07
N GLU A 38 -3.47 -2.67 -6.11
CA GLU A 38 -4.36 -3.81 -5.93
C GLU A 38 -5.29 -3.93 -7.14
N LYS A 39 -5.83 -2.79 -7.62
CA LYS A 39 -6.65 -2.71 -8.83
C LYS A 39 -6.12 -1.63 -9.76
N LYS A 40 -5.78 -2.01 -10.99
CA LYS A 40 -5.38 -1.05 -12.02
C LYS A 40 -6.61 -0.39 -12.63
N GLN A 41 -7.20 0.54 -11.88
CA GLN A 41 -8.37 1.32 -12.26
C GLN A 41 -8.31 2.72 -11.66
N GLY A 42 -9.16 3.63 -12.17
CA GLY A 42 -9.32 4.99 -11.68
C GLY A 42 -8.92 6.04 -12.71
N ILE A 43 -9.52 7.22 -12.57
CA ILE A 43 -9.34 8.34 -13.51
C ILE A 43 -7.91 8.88 -13.49
N PHE A 44 -7.23 8.82 -12.35
CA PHE A 44 -5.87 9.33 -12.21
C PHE A 44 -4.80 8.46 -12.88
N LEU A 45 -5.16 7.30 -13.45
CA LEU A 45 -4.21 6.50 -14.26
C LEU A 45 -3.67 7.27 -15.45
N SER A 46 -4.50 8.13 -16.06
CA SER A 46 -4.10 8.97 -17.20
C SER A 46 -3.22 10.16 -16.81
N GLU A 47 -3.16 10.48 -15.53
CA GLU A 47 -2.33 11.58 -15.01
C GLU A 47 -0.94 11.14 -14.56
N LEU A 48 -0.67 9.83 -14.55
CA LEU A 48 0.63 9.31 -14.16
C LEU A 48 1.70 9.67 -15.21
N PRO A 49 2.87 10.14 -14.78
CA PRO A 49 4.04 10.26 -15.64
C PRO A 49 4.38 8.93 -16.33
N GLU A 50 4.72 8.97 -17.61
CA GLU A 50 5.01 7.80 -18.44
C GLU A 50 6.19 6.96 -17.94
N ASN A 51 7.12 7.58 -17.22
CA ASN A 51 8.29 6.92 -16.64
C ASN A 51 7.99 6.13 -15.36
N ILE A 52 6.76 6.16 -14.85
CA ILE A 52 6.34 5.37 -13.69
C ILE A 52 5.87 3.98 -14.13
N LYS A 53 6.56 2.96 -13.65
CA LYS A 53 6.18 1.57 -13.89
C LYS A 53 4.98 1.19 -13.03
N ILE A 54 3.93 0.63 -13.64
CA ILE A 54 2.77 0.10 -12.92
C ILE A 54 2.86 -1.43 -12.84
N ILE A 55 2.67 -1.98 -11.65
CA ILE A 55 2.49 -3.40 -11.41
C ILE A 55 1.18 -3.64 -10.64
N THR A 56 0.63 -4.84 -10.73
CA THR A 56 -0.62 -5.17 -10.03
C THR A 56 -0.49 -6.44 -9.20
N TYR A 57 -1.18 -6.44 -8.08
CA TYR A 57 -1.38 -7.62 -7.25
C TYR A 57 -2.81 -7.65 -6.72
N THR A 58 -3.69 -8.37 -7.40
CA THR A 58 -5.10 -8.53 -7.03
C THR A 58 -5.34 -9.91 -6.44
N PRO A 59 -5.74 -10.02 -5.16
CA PRO A 59 -6.14 -11.30 -4.56
C PRO A 59 -7.31 -11.93 -5.33
N SER A 60 -7.40 -13.24 -5.25
CA SER A 60 -8.53 -13.99 -5.80
C SER A 60 -9.77 -13.81 -4.93
N ASN A 61 -10.91 -13.63 -5.55
CA ASN A 61 -12.24 -13.59 -4.92
C ASN A 61 -13.03 -14.88 -5.16
N ASN A 62 -12.37 -16.00 -5.48
CA ASN A 62 -13.04 -17.28 -5.75
C ASN A 62 -13.97 -17.65 -4.58
N LYS A 63 -15.18 -18.09 -4.91
CA LYS A 63 -16.23 -18.44 -3.93
C LYS A 63 -15.82 -19.62 -3.02
N ILE A 64 -15.08 -20.59 -3.56
CA ILE A 64 -14.61 -21.75 -2.81
C ILE A 64 -13.38 -21.34 -1.99
N ALA A 65 -13.50 -21.35 -0.66
CA ALA A 65 -12.50 -20.84 0.26
C ALA A 65 -11.12 -21.53 0.13
N LEU A 66 -11.09 -22.84 -0.08
CA LEU A 66 -9.84 -23.59 -0.25
C LEU A 66 -9.12 -23.18 -1.53
N ILE A 67 -9.85 -23.13 -2.66
CA ILE A 67 -9.30 -22.71 -3.95
C ILE A 67 -8.78 -21.26 -3.85
N ARG A 68 -9.55 -20.36 -3.24
CA ARG A 68 -9.15 -18.98 -3.01
C ARG A 68 -7.83 -18.88 -2.24
N LYS A 69 -7.68 -19.67 -1.14
CA LYS A 69 -6.45 -19.71 -0.35
C LYS A 69 -5.24 -20.19 -1.19
N CYS A 70 -5.41 -21.27 -1.96
CA CYS A 70 -4.34 -21.81 -2.81
C CYS A 70 -3.92 -20.80 -3.88
N ILE A 71 -4.88 -20.19 -4.59
CA ILE A 71 -4.59 -19.18 -5.61
C ILE A 71 -3.85 -17.99 -5.00
N ASN A 72 -4.31 -17.49 -3.83
CA ASN A 72 -3.68 -16.36 -3.17
C ASN A 72 -2.27 -16.69 -2.70
N LEU A 73 -2.03 -17.88 -2.19
CA LEU A 73 -0.69 -18.34 -1.82
C LEU A 73 0.24 -18.36 -3.04
N CYS A 74 -0.21 -18.93 -4.16
CA CYS A 74 0.57 -18.94 -5.41
C CYS A 74 0.89 -17.51 -5.89
N LYS A 75 -0.08 -16.60 -5.85
CA LYS A 75 0.11 -15.19 -6.21
C LYS A 75 1.12 -14.51 -5.28
N GLN A 76 1.05 -14.76 -3.97
CA GLN A 76 1.99 -14.23 -2.98
C GLN A 76 3.42 -14.73 -3.24
N ILE A 77 3.59 -16.02 -3.51
CA ILE A 77 4.90 -16.61 -3.83
C ILE A 77 5.47 -15.96 -5.09
N LYS A 78 4.67 -15.87 -6.17
CA LYS A 78 5.09 -15.21 -7.42
C LYS A 78 5.50 -13.75 -7.17
N PHE A 79 4.74 -12.99 -6.41
CA PHE A 79 5.08 -11.62 -6.08
C PHE A 79 6.37 -11.52 -5.26
N ARG A 80 6.57 -12.40 -4.28
CA ARG A 80 7.83 -12.46 -3.50
C ARG A 80 9.03 -12.78 -4.38
N ILE A 81 8.94 -13.76 -5.27
CA ILE A 81 10.04 -14.10 -6.21
C ILE A 81 10.37 -12.89 -7.09
N ALA A 82 9.34 -12.19 -7.59
CA ALA A 82 9.54 -11.07 -8.49
C ALA A 82 10.12 -9.83 -7.81
N TYR A 83 9.72 -9.51 -6.56
CA TYR A 83 9.92 -8.17 -5.99
C TYR A 83 10.57 -8.13 -4.59
N LYS A 84 10.84 -9.26 -3.94
CA LYS A 84 11.39 -9.28 -2.57
C LYS A 84 12.72 -8.52 -2.47
N ASN A 85 12.72 -7.46 -1.67
CA ASN A 85 13.89 -6.61 -1.38
C ASN A 85 14.56 -6.04 -2.65
N LYS A 86 13.80 -5.77 -3.71
CA LYS A 86 14.33 -5.20 -4.97
C LYS A 86 14.28 -3.68 -5.02
N PHE A 87 13.75 -3.04 -3.98
CA PHE A 87 13.61 -1.60 -3.88
C PHE A 87 14.41 -1.06 -2.69
N ASP A 88 14.95 0.15 -2.85
CA ASP A 88 15.67 0.86 -1.78
C ASP A 88 14.72 1.36 -0.69
N PHE A 89 13.47 1.64 -1.07
CA PHE A 89 12.41 2.06 -0.17
C PHE A 89 11.04 1.62 -0.72
N SER A 90 10.11 1.37 0.18
CA SER A 90 8.72 1.12 -0.19
C SER A 90 7.74 1.80 0.75
N ALA A 91 6.57 2.15 0.22
CA ALA A 91 5.51 2.81 0.97
C ALA A 91 4.17 2.11 0.77
N CYS A 92 3.47 1.77 1.86
CA CYS A 92 2.05 1.47 1.82
C CYS A 92 1.29 2.79 1.94
N TYR A 93 0.68 3.24 0.85
CA TYR A 93 -0.06 4.51 0.79
C TYR A 93 -1.56 4.34 1.02
N ALA A 94 -2.06 3.12 1.06
CA ALA A 94 -3.46 2.78 1.34
C ALA A 94 -3.55 1.85 2.56
N THR A 95 -3.61 2.43 3.76
CA THR A 95 -3.69 1.68 5.04
C THR A 95 -4.86 0.70 5.08
N TYR A 96 -5.97 1.01 4.41
CA TYR A 96 -7.16 0.15 4.35
C TYR A 96 -7.00 -1.09 3.45
N SER A 97 -5.90 -1.18 2.69
CA SER A 97 -5.63 -2.32 1.79
C SER A 97 -4.56 -3.24 2.33
N TYR A 98 -4.94 -4.43 2.78
CA TYR A 98 -3.98 -5.48 3.16
C TYR A 98 -3.07 -5.92 2.00
N PRO A 99 -3.55 -6.04 0.74
CA PRO A 99 -2.69 -6.27 -0.41
C PRO A 99 -1.65 -5.18 -0.64
N ALA A 100 -1.99 -3.90 -0.45
CA ALA A 100 -1.03 -2.80 -0.55
C ALA A 100 0.05 -2.91 0.55
N SER A 101 -0.35 -3.20 1.80
CA SER A 101 0.59 -3.46 2.88
C SER A 101 1.53 -4.63 2.55
N PHE A 102 1.00 -5.75 2.08
CA PHE A 102 1.80 -6.90 1.66
C PHE A 102 2.80 -6.55 0.55
N MET A 103 2.38 -5.82 -0.48
CA MET A 103 3.27 -5.39 -1.58
C MET A 103 4.43 -4.53 -1.07
N ALA A 104 4.14 -3.54 -0.22
CA ALA A 104 5.16 -2.67 0.36
C ALA A 104 6.13 -3.46 1.26
N GLN A 105 5.64 -4.38 2.09
CA GLN A 105 6.46 -5.18 2.99
C GLN A 105 7.40 -6.14 2.25
N VAL A 106 6.94 -6.70 1.13
CA VAL A 106 7.78 -7.58 0.30
C VAL A 106 8.86 -6.78 -0.43
N ALA A 107 8.53 -5.59 -0.91
CA ALA A 107 9.37 -4.82 -1.82
C ALA A 107 10.68 -4.33 -1.18
N SER A 108 10.64 -3.88 0.08
CA SER A 108 11.82 -3.36 0.79
C SER A 108 11.80 -3.66 2.28
N LYS A 109 12.99 -3.72 2.90
CA LYS A 109 13.16 -3.69 4.37
C LYS A 109 13.06 -2.26 4.92
N ASN A 110 13.39 -1.25 4.11
CA ASN A 110 13.23 0.16 4.43
C ASN A 110 11.86 0.62 3.93
N ARG A 111 10.88 0.65 4.82
CA ARG A 111 9.48 0.85 4.44
C ARG A 111 8.72 1.77 5.38
N ALA A 112 7.72 2.45 4.83
CA ALA A 112 6.79 3.30 5.54
C ALA A 112 5.34 2.92 5.25
N ILE A 113 4.44 3.31 6.15
CA ILE A 113 3.00 3.23 5.97
C ILE A 113 2.38 4.59 6.26
N TRP A 114 1.49 5.05 5.39
CA TRP A 114 0.70 6.28 5.55
C TRP A 114 -0.63 5.97 6.20
N VAL A 115 -0.91 6.60 7.33
CA VAL A 115 -2.18 6.51 8.05
C VAL A 115 -2.98 7.77 7.74
N HIS A 116 -4.00 7.64 6.88
CA HIS A 116 -4.76 8.77 6.35
C HIS A 116 -6.03 9.08 7.13
N ASN A 117 -6.49 8.19 8.01
CA ASN A 117 -7.75 8.35 8.73
C ASN A 117 -7.55 8.12 10.22
N ASN A 118 -8.39 8.78 11.02
CA ASN A 118 -8.52 8.43 12.43
C ASN A 118 -9.28 7.10 12.56
N TYR A 119 -8.53 6.01 12.57
CA TYR A 119 -9.11 4.66 12.66
C TYR A 119 -9.72 4.38 14.02
N MET A 120 -9.38 5.12 15.08
CA MET A 120 -10.03 4.99 16.36
C MET A 120 -11.49 5.44 16.27
N ASN A 121 -11.73 6.61 15.66
CA ASN A 121 -13.09 7.09 15.39
C ASN A 121 -13.82 6.17 14.40
N PHE A 122 -13.13 5.64 13.39
CA PHE A 122 -13.71 4.71 12.41
C PHE A 122 -14.27 3.43 13.08
N TYR A 123 -13.66 3.00 14.18
CA TYR A 123 -14.10 1.83 14.96
C TYR A 123 -14.89 2.22 16.21
N ASP A 124 -15.56 3.38 16.23
CA ASP A 124 -16.40 3.84 17.36
C ASP A 124 -15.68 3.82 18.71
N ASN A 125 -14.39 4.14 18.72
CA ASN A 125 -13.48 4.07 19.86
C ASN A 125 -13.30 2.66 20.46
N ASP A 126 -13.61 1.61 19.68
CA ASP A 126 -13.32 0.23 20.06
C ASP A 126 -11.84 -0.09 19.91
N ILE A 127 -11.10 -0.06 21.01
CA ILE A 127 -9.65 -0.30 21.05
C ILE A 127 -9.27 -1.70 20.57
N HIS A 128 -10.14 -2.71 20.73
CA HIS A 128 -9.85 -4.07 20.29
C HIS A 128 -9.90 -4.17 18.76
N LYS A 129 -10.93 -3.62 18.13
CA LYS A 129 -11.05 -3.56 16.67
C LYS A 129 -9.92 -2.75 16.05
N TYR A 130 -9.58 -1.62 16.65
CA TYR A 130 -8.46 -0.78 16.26
C TYR A 130 -7.13 -1.56 16.26
N ARG A 131 -6.80 -2.22 17.38
CA ARG A 131 -5.58 -3.03 17.50
C ARG A 131 -5.56 -4.21 16.53
N ASP A 132 -6.67 -4.90 16.35
CA ASP A 132 -6.79 -6.03 15.42
C ASP A 132 -6.59 -5.59 13.96
N PHE A 133 -7.09 -4.41 13.60
CA PHE A 133 -6.87 -3.82 12.28
C PHE A 133 -5.37 -3.61 12.00
N PHE A 134 -4.68 -2.91 12.89
CA PHE A 134 -3.25 -2.65 12.72
C PHE A 134 -2.38 -3.91 12.85
N LYS A 135 -2.78 -4.86 13.67
CA LYS A 135 -2.13 -6.18 13.73
C LYS A 135 -2.25 -6.95 12.42
N LYS A 136 -3.41 -6.92 11.78
CA LYS A 136 -3.60 -7.55 10.45
C LYS A 136 -2.79 -6.87 9.35
N LEU A 137 -2.54 -5.57 9.45
CA LEU A 137 -1.63 -4.83 8.56
C LEU A 137 -0.16 -5.12 8.82
N ASP A 138 0.14 -5.81 9.94
CA ASP A 138 1.51 -6.07 10.39
C ASP A 138 2.32 -4.77 10.57
N ILE A 139 1.69 -3.78 11.23
CA ILE A 139 2.19 -2.41 11.31
C ILE A 139 3.56 -2.33 11.98
N TYR A 140 3.87 -3.24 12.91
CA TYR A 140 5.14 -3.30 13.62
C TYR A 140 6.33 -3.66 12.71
N ASN A 141 6.08 -4.16 11.51
CA ASN A 141 7.09 -4.40 10.50
C ASN A 141 7.47 -3.16 9.69
N TYR A 142 6.81 -2.02 9.92
CA TYR A 142 7.18 -0.76 9.31
C TYR A 142 8.15 0.03 10.18
N LYS A 143 9.23 0.54 9.57
CA LYS A 143 10.20 1.39 10.28
C LYS A 143 9.68 2.79 10.52
N ASN A 144 8.81 3.27 9.62
CA ASN A 144 8.27 4.60 9.65
C ASN A 144 6.76 4.55 9.50
N ILE A 145 6.05 5.26 10.34
CA ILE A 145 4.61 5.47 10.26
C ILE A 145 4.40 6.96 10.04
N VAL A 146 3.70 7.31 8.97
CA VAL A 146 3.40 8.70 8.60
C VAL A 146 1.94 8.96 8.89
N PHE A 147 1.66 9.88 9.80
CA PHE A 147 0.32 10.34 10.09
C PHE A 147 0.05 11.63 9.34
N VAL A 148 -1.16 11.78 8.80
CA VAL A 148 -1.58 13.00 8.09
C VAL A 148 -2.12 14.07 9.05
N SER A 149 -2.39 13.71 10.32
CA SER A 149 -2.77 14.65 11.38
C SER A 149 -2.11 14.28 12.70
N ASP A 150 -1.88 15.30 13.57
CA ASP A 150 -1.35 15.09 14.91
C ASP A 150 -2.32 14.34 15.81
N MET A 151 -3.63 14.50 15.59
CA MET A 151 -4.66 13.79 16.36
C MET A 151 -4.57 12.28 16.19
N ASP A 152 -4.24 11.80 14.98
CA ASP A 152 -4.11 10.37 14.72
C ASP A 152 -2.88 9.77 15.39
N LYS A 153 -1.82 10.59 15.57
CA LYS A 153 -0.59 10.20 16.25
C LYS A 153 -0.76 9.99 17.76
N ILE A 154 -1.67 10.74 18.38
CA ILE A 154 -1.89 10.66 19.85
C ILE A 154 -2.57 9.35 20.24
N VAL A 155 -3.36 8.77 19.34
CA VAL A 155 -4.14 7.55 19.59
C VAL A 155 -3.35 6.27 19.27
N PHE A 156 -2.24 6.39 18.53
CA PHE A 156 -1.37 5.28 18.16
C PHE A 156 -0.33 4.96 19.23
#